data_6e80962d01d69a61a9add793abd710c6
#
_entry.id   6e80962d01d69a61a9add793abd710c6
#
_cell.length_a   1.000
_cell.length_b   1.000
_cell.length_c   1.000
_cell.angle_alpha   90.00
_cell.angle_beta   90.00
_cell.angle_gamma   90.00
#
_symmetry.space_group_name_H-M   'P 1'
#
loop_
_entity.id
_entity.type
_entity.pdbx_description
1 polymer ?
#
loop_
_entity_poly.entity_id
_entity_poly.type
_entity_poly.pdbx_seq_one_letter_code
_entity_poly.pdbx_strand_id
1 'polypeptide(L)'
;MTSCNRLPERDGEIINRSERLTFKWNGRTYSGFSGDTIASALAADGVDVFSRGMKYHRRRGILSADHWDPNLLVQVGDEPNVRAGHRRLTDGMSVSAQNVWPSLRLDLGSLNQIVGRFLSAGFYYKTFMRPKFMRPLYQKILSRFAPGGRVYWENSSHDIYDKRYSHPDVLVAGGGPAGMAAALAAADKGASVMLVEHEYQLGGHLLWGCSSDRMTAALLESSVRDHRNIEVLVNSTVTGRYDHNWVSVIDRSHPEFPERLIRARAGSLVVAPGLLERPYIFAGNDLPGVMLSGAVRRLINLWAVKPGKRAVILSANSQGDETIADLRDAGVEIVAELDARKGETIIAAQGRGRVSKVTLGDGRTVNADLLVLATGWTAPTSLLNMAGDRPVYDPIAARYFPVSLPNEVLATGGIVGDGSIEELVEHGKSTGDLAANRALRLRHKRRVSLIWANSPDHPAPDEIPDNRPQLLRSPHPECYRSTTHGMVDMSEDVSSKDLMQAATEGFDSIELMKRYTTVTMGSAQGKLETVNAAAVLAESHDV
;
A
#
# COMPACT_ATOMS: atom_id res chain seq x y z
N MET A 1 -32.41 2.16 5.01
CA MET A 1 -32.04 0.79 5.44
C MET A 1 -30.82 0.96 6.32
N THR A 2 -30.80 0.43 7.54
CA THR A 2 -29.60 0.38 8.36
C THR A 2 -28.59 -0.52 7.67
N SER A 3 -27.35 -0.05 7.49
CA SER A 3 -26.29 -0.84 6.83
C SER A 3 -26.00 -2.08 7.71
N CYS A 4 -25.87 -3.25 7.09
CA CYS A 4 -25.85 -4.53 7.79
C CYS A 4 -24.56 -4.76 8.62
N ASN A 5 -23.45 -4.06 8.26
CA ASN A 5 -22.15 -4.23 8.90
C ASN A 5 -21.64 -2.97 9.60
N ARG A 6 -22.41 -1.87 9.64
CA ARG A 6 -22.00 -0.65 10.33
C ARG A 6 -22.12 -0.85 11.84
N LEU A 7 -21.03 -0.69 12.56
CA LEU A 7 -20.97 -0.72 14.02
C LEU A 7 -21.58 0.55 14.63
N PRO A 8 -21.94 0.54 15.90
CA PRO A 8 -22.21 1.75 16.67
C PRO A 8 -21.05 2.74 16.58
N GLU A 9 -21.30 3.99 16.98
CA GLU A 9 -20.27 5.02 17.04
C GLU A 9 -19.07 4.57 17.88
N ARG A 10 -17.87 4.85 17.34
CA ARG A 10 -16.60 4.43 17.95
C ARG A 10 -15.69 5.63 18.15
N ASP A 11 -14.98 5.61 19.25
CA ASP A 11 -13.94 6.59 19.52
C ASP A 11 -12.85 6.54 18.43
N GLY A 12 -12.51 7.70 17.86
CA GLY A 12 -11.52 7.85 16.80
C GLY A 12 -11.98 7.50 15.38
N GLU A 13 -13.28 7.19 15.17
CA GLU A 13 -13.79 7.05 13.80
C GLU A 13 -13.68 8.39 13.04
N ILE A 14 -13.37 8.30 11.75
CA ILE A 14 -13.18 9.48 10.89
C ILE A 14 -14.43 9.86 10.09
N ILE A 15 -15.49 9.08 10.23
CA ILE A 15 -16.75 9.33 9.55
C ILE A 15 -17.58 10.37 10.31
N ASN A 16 -18.23 11.27 9.55
CA ASN A 16 -19.21 12.21 10.11
C ASN A 16 -20.63 11.65 9.95
N ARG A 17 -21.18 11.10 11.02
CA ARG A 17 -22.51 10.45 11.00
C ARG A 17 -23.66 11.42 10.79
N SER A 18 -23.46 12.72 10.99
CA SER A 18 -24.46 13.74 10.70
C SER A 18 -24.58 14.08 9.22
N GLU A 19 -23.56 13.73 8.42
CA GLU A 19 -23.49 14.01 6.98
C GLU A 19 -23.58 12.72 6.17
N ARG A 20 -24.81 12.36 5.81
CA ARG A 20 -25.08 11.17 5.01
C ARG A 20 -24.96 11.49 3.53
N LEU A 21 -24.20 10.65 2.79
CA LEU A 21 -23.95 10.75 1.37
C LEU A 21 -24.64 9.60 0.64
N THR A 22 -25.08 9.84 -0.59
CA THR A 22 -25.65 8.83 -1.47
C THR A 22 -24.82 8.69 -2.74
N PHE A 23 -24.66 7.47 -3.23
CA PHE A 23 -23.89 7.19 -4.44
C PHE A 23 -24.42 5.96 -5.17
N LYS A 24 -23.98 5.75 -6.40
CA LYS A 24 -24.35 4.56 -7.19
C LYS A 24 -23.18 3.59 -7.27
N TRP A 25 -23.46 2.30 -7.04
CA TRP A 25 -22.55 1.21 -7.31
C TRP A 25 -23.19 0.23 -8.29
N ASN A 26 -22.59 0.07 -9.49
CA ASN A 26 -23.13 -0.74 -10.59
C ASN A 26 -24.63 -0.45 -10.85
N GLY A 27 -25.00 0.82 -10.86
CA GLY A 27 -26.35 1.31 -11.13
C GLY A 27 -27.35 1.22 -9.95
N ARG A 28 -26.95 0.67 -8.79
CA ARG A 28 -27.77 0.64 -7.57
C ARG A 28 -27.37 1.74 -6.62
N THR A 29 -28.33 2.32 -5.92
CA THR A 29 -28.08 3.36 -4.92
C THR A 29 -27.66 2.74 -3.58
N TYR A 30 -26.59 3.27 -3.02
CA TYR A 30 -26.01 2.96 -1.71
C TYR A 30 -25.86 4.25 -0.92
N SER A 31 -25.57 4.13 0.37
CA SER A 31 -25.30 5.30 1.23
C SER A 31 -24.10 5.06 2.12
N GLY A 32 -23.40 6.14 2.45
CA GLY A 32 -22.31 6.20 3.41
C GLY A 32 -22.34 7.50 4.17
N PHE A 33 -21.26 7.82 4.83
CA PHE A 33 -21.07 9.07 5.56
C PHE A 33 -19.88 9.84 4.99
N SER A 34 -19.87 11.15 5.19
CA SER A 34 -18.66 11.94 4.95
C SER A 34 -17.49 11.35 5.75
N GLY A 35 -16.32 11.19 5.14
CA GLY A 35 -15.18 10.48 5.72
C GLY A 35 -15.07 8.99 5.33
N ASP A 36 -16.15 8.36 4.85
CA ASP A 36 -16.04 7.03 4.24
C ASP A 36 -15.20 7.07 2.96
N THR A 37 -14.49 5.99 2.69
CA THR A 37 -14.02 5.67 1.34
C THR A 37 -15.13 4.96 0.56
N ILE A 38 -14.96 4.84 -0.76
CA ILE A 38 -15.88 4.05 -1.59
C ILE A 38 -15.97 2.61 -1.06
N ALA A 39 -14.82 2.02 -0.69
CA ALA A 39 -14.77 0.65 -0.20
C ALA A 39 -15.39 0.49 1.19
N SER A 40 -15.13 1.40 2.13
CA SER A 40 -15.71 1.30 3.48
C SER A 40 -17.22 1.46 3.49
N ALA A 41 -17.76 2.39 2.68
CA ALA A 41 -19.20 2.58 2.55
C ALA A 41 -19.89 1.32 1.96
N LEU A 42 -19.31 0.73 0.92
CA LEU A 42 -19.83 -0.50 0.31
C LEU A 42 -19.72 -1.70 1.26
N ALA A 43 -18.60 -1.84 1.99
CA ALA A 43 -18.42 -2.91 2.98
C ALA A 43 -19.42 -2.78 4.14
N ALA A 44 -19.72 -1.56 4.57
CA ALA A 44 -20.75 -1.29 5.57
C ALA A 44 -22.13 -1.79 5.12
N ASP A 45 -22.46 -1.67 3.84
CA ASP A 45 -23.72 -2.18 3.25
C ASP A 45 -23.64 -3.67 2.84
N GLY A 46 -22.56 -4.38 3.20
CA GLY A 46 -22.42 -5.81 3.00
C GLY A 46 -21.93 -6.21 1.60
N VAL A 47 -21.33 -5.29 0.85
CA VAL A 47 -20.66 -5.63 -0.40
C VAL A 47 -19.30 -6.24 -0.09
N ASP A 48 -19.07 -7.46 -0.54
CA ASP A 48 -17.87 -8.23 -0.32
C ASP A 48 -17.04 -8.49 -1.60
N VAL A 49 -17.61 -8.20 -2.77
CA VAL A 49 -16.93 -8.36 -4.07
C VAL A 49 -16.86 -7.02 -4.78
N PHE A 50 -15.65 -6.56 -5.08
CA PHE A 50 -15.38 -5.25 -5.69
C PHE A 50 -14.91 -5.36 -7.14
N SER A 51 -14.16 -6.38 -7.46
CA SER A 51 -13.58 -6.58 -8.79
C SER A 51 -13.46 -8.06 -9.15
N ARG A 52 -12.91 -8.32 -10.32
CA ARG A 52 -12.52 -9.64 -10.80
C ARG A 52 -11.05 -9.63 -11.19
N GLY A 53 -10.36 -10.76 -10.94
CA GLY A 53 -8.99 -10.95 -11.40
C GLY A 53 -8.89 -10.85 -12.93
N MET A 54 -7.72 -10.45 -13.41
CA MET A 54 -7.45 -10.17 -14.82
C MET A 54 -7.58 -11.42 -15.71
N LYS A 55 -6.91 -12.50 -15.30
CA LYS A 55 -6.71 -13.71 -16.12
C LYS A 55 -7.81 -14.74 -15.92
N TYR A 56 -8.15 -14.99 -14.66
CA TYR A 56 -9.14 -16.03 -14.31
C TYR A 56 -10.52 -15.48 -13.97
N HIS A 57 -10.70 -14.18 -13.89
CA HIS A 57 -11.94 -13.54 -13.48
C HIS A 57 -12.51 -14.06 -12.15
N ARG A 58 -11.61 -14.47 -11.24
CA ARG A 58 -11.99 -14.85 -9.87
C ARG A 58 -12.46 -13.61 -9.11
N ARG A 59 -13.42 -13.80 -8.22
CA ARG A 59 -13.94 -12.70 -7.39
C ARG A 59 -12.86 -12.18 -6.48
N ARG A 60 -12.79 -10.85 -6.31
CA ARG A 60 -11.84 -10.15 -5.45
C ARG A 60 -12.59 -9.30 -4.42
N GLY A 61 -12.17 -9.36 -3.16
CA GLY A 61 -12.66 -8.56 -2.05
C GLY A 61 -11.59 -7.62 -1.52
N ILE A 62 -11.86 -6.94 -0.41
CA ILE A 62 -10.90 -6.11 0.29
C ILE A 62 -9.74 -6.98 0.78
N LEU A 63 -8.50 -6.56 0.52
CA LEU A 63 -7.29 -7.18 1.02
C LEU A 63 -6.59 -6.30 2.08
N SER A 64 -6.24 -5.05 1.74
CA SER A 64 -5.51 -4.12 2.62
C SER A 64 -6.31 -2.86 3.01
N ALA A 65 -7.43 -2.58 2.33
CA ALA A 65 -8.31 -1.42 2.55
C ALA A 65 -7.56 -0.07 2.51
N ASP A 66 -6.55 0.04 1.67
CA ASP A 66 -5.73 1.25 1.52
C ASP A 66 -5.48 1.57 0.03
N HIS A 67 -4.58 2.54 -0.21
CA HIS A 67 -4.18 2.93 -1.57
C HIS A 67 -3.57 1.78 -2.38
N TRP A 68 -2.90 0.82 -1.74
CA TRP A 68 -2.17 -0.25 -2.41
C TRP A 68 -2.99 -1.51 -2.64
N ASP A 69 -4.25 -1.52 -2.20
CA ASP A 69 -5.13 -2.68 -2.39
C ASP A 69 -5.31 -3.02 -3.88
N PRO A 70 -4.80 -4.17 -4.35
CA PRO A 70 -4.84 -4.53 -5.77
C PRO A 70 -6.25 -4.88 -6.25
N ASN A 71 -7.15 -5.17 -5.33
CA ASN A 71 -8.49 -5.66 -5.62
C ASN A 71 -9.55 -4.53 -5.70
N LEU A 72 -9.17 -3.31 -5.31
CA LEU A 72 -10.09 -2.19 -5.13
C LEU A 72 -9.99 -1.13 -6.24
N LEU A 73 -9.70 -1.55 -7.47
CA LEU A 73 -9.74 -0.65 -8.62
C LEU A 73 -11.14 -0.59 -9.22
N VAL A 74 -11.68 0.63 -9.34
CA VAL A 74 -13.04 0.89 -9.82
C VAL A 74 -13.05 2.03 -10.83
N GLN A 75 -14.12 2.12 -11.60
CA GLN A 75 -14.45 3.27 -12.47
C GLN A 75 -15.31 4.25 -11.68
N VAL A 76 -14.94 5.53 -11.63
CA VAL A 76 -15.75 6.60 -11.04
C VAL A 76 -16.09 7.61 -12.13
N GLY A 77 -17.36 7.63 -12.58
CA GLY A 77 -17.73 8.41 -13.74
C GLY A 77 -16.83 8.07 -14.93
N ASP A 78 -16.11 9.08 -15.46
CA ASP A 78 -15.17 8.93 -16.58
C ASP A 78 -13.73 8.62 -16.13
N GLU A 79 -13.45 8.61 -14.82
CA GLU A 79 -12.13 8.33 -14.25
C GLU A 79 -11.92 6.81 -14.05
N PRO A 80 -11.02 6.17 -14.82
CA PRO A 80 -10.70 4.76 -14.65
C PRO A 80 -9.66 4.53 -13.56
N ASN A 81 -9.61 3.29 -13.07
CA ASN A 81 -8.58 2.80 -12.15
C ASN A 81 -8.50 3.57 -10.83
N VAL A 82 -9.64 4.10 -10.36
CA VAL A 82 -9.73 4.78 -9.07
C VAL A 82 -9.58 3.76 -7.94
N ARG A 83 -8.78 4.09 -6.95
CA ARG A 83 -8.52 3.24 -5.78
C ARG A 83 -9.63 3.43 -4.75
N ALA A 84 -10.58 2.51 -4.71
CA ALA A 84 -11.77 2.59 -3.85
C ALA A 84 -11.44 2.50 -2.36
N GLY A 85 -10.31 1.89 -1.97
CA GLY A 85 -9.82 1.85 -0.59
C GLY A 85 -9.27 3.19 -0.08
N HIS A 86 -8.97 4.12 -0.99
CA HIS A 86 -8.42 5.44 -0.66
C HIS A 86 -9.39 6.60 -1.01
N ARG A 87 -10.04 6.56 -2.20
CA ARG A 87 -10.91 7.64 -2.66
C ARG A 87 -12.08 7.85 -1.69
N ARG A 88 -12.15 9.04 -1.10
CA ARG A 88 -13.29 9.45 -0.25
C ARG A 88 -14.59 9.51 -1.05
N LEU A 89 -15.66 9.16 -0.38
CA LEU A 89 -17.00 9.22 -0.92
C LEU A 89 -17.45 10.67 -1.08
N THR A 90 -18.11 10.98 -2.19
CA THR A 90 -18.79 12.26 -2.42
C THR A 90 -20.25 12.01 -2.85
N ASP A 91 -21.14 12.92 -2.54
CA ASP A 91 -22.56 12.77 -2.87
C ASP A 91 -22.78 12.73 -4.38
N GLY A 92 -23.72 11.88 -4.81
CA GLY A 92 -24.04 11.69 -6.24
C GLY A 92 -23.00 10.91 -7.05
N MET A 93 -21.90 10.44 -6.46
CA MET A 93 -20.84 9.71 -7.16
C MET A 93 -21.38 8.47 -7.87
N SER A 94 -20.94 8.24 -9.11
CA SER A 94 -21.28 7.04 -9.88
C SER A 94 -20.07 6.13 -9.99
N VAL A 95 -20.15 4.96 -9.36
CA VAL A 95 -19.05 3.99 -9.29
C VAL A 95 -19.45 2.68 -9.94
N SER A 96 -18.55 2.07 -10.70
CA SER A 96 -18.76 0.75 -11.29
C SER A 96 -17.53 -0.13 -11.22
N ALA A 97 -17.75 -1.44 -11.15
CA ALA A 97 -16.67 -2.42 -11.23
C ALA A 97 -16.03 -2.41 -12.63
N GLN A 98 -14.73 -2.63 -12.68
CA GLN A 98 -13.97 -2.78 -13.91
C GLN A 98 -13.79 -4.26 -14.26
N ASN A 99 -13.37 -4.52 -15.49
CA ASN A 99 -12.96 -5.86 -15.94
C ASN A 99 -14.05 -6.93 -15.85
N VAL A 100 -15.31 -6.55 -16.04
CA VAL A 100 -16.46 -7.46 -15.92
C VAL A 100 -17.38 -7.35 -17.13
N TRP A 101 -17.99 -8.46 -17.55
CA TRP A 101 -18.98 -8.46 -18.62
C TRP A 101 -19.94 -9.66 -18.49
N PRO A 102 -21.26 -9.46 -18.51
CA PRO A 102 -21.95 -8.17 -18.54
C PRO A 102 -22.04 -7.48 -17.15
N SER A 103 -21.77 -8.18 -16.07
CA SER A 103 -21.84 -7.60 -14.72
C SER A 103 -20.91 -8.31 -13.73
N LEU A 104 -20.67 -7.68 -12.57
CA LEU A 104 -19.86 -8.26 -11.51
C LEU A 104 -20.39 -9.59 -10.98
N ARG A 105 -21.71 -9.78 -10.95
CA ARG A 105 -22.37 -11.03 -10.50
C ARG A 105 -22.32 -12.12 -11.55
N LEU A 106 -22.70 -11.77 -12.79
CA LEU A 106 -22.67 -12.69 -13.94
C LEU A 106 -21.59 -12.20 -14.91
N ASP A 107 -20.43 -12.80 -14.81
CA ASP A 107 -19.28 -12.46 -15.63
C ASP A 107 -18.88 -13.63 -16.50
N LEU A 108 -19.02 -13.47 -17.83
CA LEU A 108 -18.69 -14.51 -18.79
C LEU A 108 -17.18 -14.78 -18.85
N GLY A 109 -16.33 -13.81 -18.46
CA GLY A 109 -14.89 -14.02 -18.31
C GLY A 109 -14.54 -15.12 -17.30
N SER A 110 -15.44 -15.41 -16.34
CA SER A 110 -15.23 -16.50 -15.38
C SER A 110 -15.13 -17.89 -16.01
N LEU A 111 -15.54 -18.07 -17.28
CA LEU A 111 -15.29 -19.30 -18.05
C LEU A 111 -13.78 -19.58 -18.23
N ASN A 112 -12.94 -18.56 -18.13
CA ASN A 112 -11.49 -18.72 -18.13
C ASN A 112 -10.97 -19.64 -17.00
N GLN A 113 -11.73 -19.78 -15.91
CA GLN A 113 -11.38 -20.71 -14.83
C GLN A 113 -11.40 -22.17 -15.29
N ILE A 114 -12.27 -22.53 -16.25
CA ILE A 114 -12.37 -23.89 -16.82
C ILE A 114 -11.17 -24.18 -17.71
N VAL A 115 -10.75 -23.18 -18.50
CA VAL A 115 -9.60 -23.31 -19.42
C VAL A 115 -8.29 -22.87 -18.78
N GLY A 116 -8.27 -22.59 -17.49
CA GLY A 116 -7.14 -22.01 -16.75
C GLY A 116 -5.82 -22.77 -16.89
N ARG A 117 -5.88 -24.10 -17.11
CA ARG A 117 -4.68 -24.92 -17.39
C ARG A 117 -3.92 -24.49 -18.66
N PHE A 118 -4.58 -23.83 -19.62
CA PHE A 118 -3.96 -23.30 -20.85
C PHE A 118 -3.46 -21.86 -20.68
N LEU A 119 -3.78 -21.22 -19.56
CA LEU A 119 -3.39 -19.86 -19.22
C LEU A 119 -2.23 -19.84 -18.21
N SER A 120 -1.32 -20.84 -18.31
CA SER A 120 -0.13 -20.92 -17.46
C SER A 120 0.85 -19.77 -17.73
N ALA A 121 1.90 -19.67 -16.92
CA ALA A 121 2.96 -18.67 -17.10
C ALA A 121 3.45 -18.62 -18.55
N GLY A 122 3.63 -17.41 -19.07
CA GLY A 122 4.08 -17.20 -20.44
C GLY A 122 3.07 -17.59 -21.54
N PHE A 123 1.77 -17.74 -21.21
CA PHE A 123 0.76 -18.13 -22.21
C PHE A 123 0.72 -17.18 -23.43
N TYR A 124 1.07 -15.91 -23.27
CA TYR A 124 1.21 -14.93 -24.36
C TYR A 124 2.21 -15.39 -25.42
N TYR A 125 3.30 -16.01 -24.99
CA TYR A 125 4.35 -16.52 -25.87
C TYR A 125 4.07 -17.93 -26.41
N LYS A 126 3.25 -18.71 -25.72
CA LYS A 126 2.97 -20.11 -26.07
C LYS A 126 1.72 -20.25 -26.95
N THR A 127 0.63 -19.57 -26.60
CA THR A 127 -0.70 -19.84 -27.14
C THR A 127 -1.10 -18.94 -28.31
N PHE A 128 -0.59 -17.71 -28.38
CA PHE A 128 -1.06 -16.69 -29.33
C PHE A 128 0.01 -16.26 -30.35
N MET A 129 0.97 -17.14 -30.67
CA MET A 129 2.07 -16.83 -31.60
C MET A 129 1.89 -17.42 -32.99
N ARG A 130 1.14 -18.49 -33.15
CA ARG A 130 0.96 -19.20 -34.44
C ARG A 130 -0.51 -19.54 -34.67
N PRO A 131 -1.00 -19.48 -35.92
CA PRO A 131 -0.31 -19.03 -37.13
C PRO A 131 -0.20 -17.49 -37.17
N LYS A 132 0.87 -16.96 -37.81
CA LYS A 132 1.20 -15.51 -37.80
C LYS A 132 0.10 -14.62 -38.42
N PHE A 133 -0.67 -15.11 -39.41
CA PHE A 133 -1.73 -14.34 -40.05
C PHE A 133 -2.92 -14.03 -39.10
N MET A 134 -3.09 -14.78 -38.00
CA MET A 134 -4.11 -14.53 -36.98
C MET A 134 -3.68 -13.50 -35.92
N ARG A 135 -2.47 -12.93 -36.03
CA ARG A 135 -1.95 -11.97 -35.06
C ARG A 135 -2.90 -10.81 -34.72
N PRO A 136 -3.61 -10.18 -35.68
CA PRO A 136 -4.58 -9.13 -35.37
C PRO A 136 -5.73 -9.63 -34.48
N LEU A 137 -6.21 -10.86 -34.70
CA LEU A 137 -7.24 -11.49 -33.87
C LEU A 137 -6.68 -11.78 -32.47
N TYR A 138 -5.48 -12.32 -32.39
CA TYR A 138 -4.83 -12.59 -31.12
C TYR A 138 -4.62 -11.30 -30.29
N GLN A 139 -4.18 -10.21 -30.92
CA GLN A 139 -4.05 -8.91 -30.27
C GLN A 139 -5.39 -8.41 -29.72
N LYS A 140 -6.48 -8.57 -30.49
CA LYS A 140 -7.84 -8.21 -30.05
C LYS A 140 -8.33 -9.07 -28.89
N ILE A 141 -7.95 -10.35 -28.85
CA ILE A 141 -8.26 -11.25 -27.73
C ILE A 141 -7.43 -10.83 -26.52
N LEU A 142 -6.11 -10.66 -26.67
CA LEU A 142 -5.19 -10.30 -25.60
C LEU A 142 -5.54 -8.91 -24.98
N SER A 143 -5.96 -7.95 -25.79
CA SER A 143 -6.38 -6.64 -25.26
C SER A 143 -7.56 -6.72 -24.31
N ARG A 144 -8.36 -7.79 -24.36
CA ARG A 144 -9.45 -8.01 -23.40
C ARG A 144 -8.97 -8.55 -22.04
N PHE A 145 -7.75 -9.05 -21.97
CA PHE A 145 -7.13 -9.44 -20.71
C PHE A 145 -6.43 -8.26 -20.00
N ALA A 146 -6.34 -7.07 -20.63
CA ALA A 146 -5.77 -5.91 -19.98
C ALA A 146 -6.72 -5.42 -18.87
N PRO A 147 -6.29 -5.41 -17.59
CA PRO A 147 -7.12 -4.96 -16.48
C PRO A 147 -7.12 -3.44 -16.48
N GLY A 148 -8.17 -2.84 -16.94
CA GLY A 148 -8.28 -1.38 -16.97
C GLY A 148 -9.71 -0.91 -17.08
N GLY A 149 -9.97 0.28 -16.56
CA GLY A 149 -11.22 0.99 -16.76
C GLY A 149 -11.35 1.54 -18.19
N ARG A 150 -12.44 2.21 -18.45
CA ARG A 150 -12.72 2.82 -19.75
C ARG A 150 -12.29 4.28 -19.75
N VAL A 151 -11.48 4.66 -20.74
CA VAL A 151 -11.16 6.05 -21.03
C VAL A 151 -12.17 6.58 -22.04
N TYR A 152 -12.85 7.66 -21.70
CA TYR A 152 -13.84 8.32 -22.55
C TYR A 152 -13.18 9.48 -23.29
N TRP A 153 -12.65 9.22 -24.48
CA TRP A 153 -11.91 10.21 -25.28
C TRP A 153 -12.74 11.41 -25.75
N GLU A 154 -14.07 11.24 -25.79
CA GLU A 154 -15.01 12.28 -26.25
C GLU A 154 -15.36 13.26 -25.13
N ASN A 155 -15.22 12.84 -23.88
CA ASN A 155 -15.44 13.68 -22.70
C ASN A 155 -14.10 14.30 -22.31
N SER A 156 -13.68 15.36 -23.02
CA SER A 156 -12.53 16.14 -22.55
C SER A 156 -12.93 16.79 -21.21
N SER A 157 -12.25 16.39 -20.14
CA SER A 157 -12.32 17.11 -18.87
C SER A 157 -11.87 18.55 -19.13
N HIS A 158 -12.69 19.52 -18.75
CA HIS A 158 -12.32 20.94 -18.75
C HIS A 158 -11.60 21.34 -17.47
N ASP A 159 -11.13 20.35 -16.69
CA ASP A 159 -10.40 20.60 -15.46
C ASP A 159 -9.11 21.35 -15.71
N ILE A 160 -8.86 22.32 -14.88
CA ILE A 160 -7.62 23.10 -14.93
C ILE A 160 -6.62 22.45 -13.97
N TYR A 161 -5.51 21.99 -14.52
CA TYR A 161 -4.39 21.44 -13.76
C TYR A 161 -3.33 22.52 -13.56
N ASP A 162 -2.78 22.60 -12.33
CA ASP A 162 -1.77 23.59 -11.97
C ASP A 162 -0.37 22.99 -11.86
N LYS A 163 0.66 23.85 -11.98
CA LYS A 163 2.06 23.50 -11.79
C LYS A 163 2.74 24.55 -10.93
N ARG A 164 3.41 24.08 -9.88
CA ARG A 164 4.15 24.95 -8.95
C ARG A 164 5.60 24.51 -8.82
N TYR A 165 6.51 25.48 -8.66
CA TYR A 165 7.88 25.23 -8.21
C TYR A 165 7.98 25.52 -6.72
N SER A 166 8.76 24.71 -6.00
CA SER A 166 9.01 24.89 -4.56
C SER A 166 10.48 24.58 -4.23
N HIS A 167 11.01 25.27 -3.22
CA HIS A 167 12.41 25.12 -2.80
C HIS A 167 12.49 24.99 -1.28
N PRO A 168 11.89 23.95 -0.68
CA PRO A 168 11.99 23.74 0.76
C PRO A 168 13.44 23.37 1.14
N ASP A 169 13.87 23.79 2.34
CA ASP A 169 15.12 23.30 2.89
C ASP A 169 15.04 21.78 3.12
N VAL A 170 13.93 21.31 3.68
CA VAL A 170 13.67 19.87 3.90
C VAL A 170 12.32 19.47 3.31
N LEU A 171 12.29 18.38 2.54
CA LEU A 171 11.06 17.73 2.13
C LEU A 171 10.94 16.40 2.87
N VAL A 172 9.81 16.17 3.54
CA VAL A 172 9.50 14.92 4.24
C VAL A 172 8.41 14.17 3.49
N ALA A 173 8.69 12.95 3.05
CA ALA A 173 7.76 12.08 2.35
C ALA A 173 7.20 11.02 3.30
N GLY A 174 5.99 11.26 3.81
CA GLY A 174 5.25 10.44 4.77
C GLY A 174 4.95 11.19 6.07
N GLY A 175 3.68 11.25 6.43
CA GLY A 175 3.14 11.98 7.60
C GLY A 175 2.82 11.07 8.79
N GLY A 176 3.48 9.91 8.90
CA GLY A 176 3.43 9.06 10.09
C GLY A 176 4.21 9.66 11.27
N PRO A 177 4.27 8.99 12.44
CA PRO A 177 4.88 9.55 13.65
C PRO A 177 6.33 9.97 13.44
N ALA A 178 7.15 9.15 12.79
CA ALA A 178 8.55 9.48 12.51
C ALA A 178 8.70 10.65 11.53
N GLY A 179 7.86 10.72 10.50
CA GLY A 179 7.86 11.80 9.52
C GLY A 179 7.43 13.14 10.13
N MET A 180 6.39 13.14 10.96
CA MET A 180 5.95 14.34 11.70
C MET A 180 7.03 14.83 12.67
N ALA A 181 7.65 13.91 13.40
CA ALA A 181 8.75 14.24 14.31
C ALA A 181 9.97 14.82 13.56
N ALA A 182 10.29 14.27 12.38
CA ALA A 182 11.36 14.80 11.53
C ALA A 182 11.04 16.20 11.00
N ALA A 183 9.77 16.43 10.58
CA ALA A 183 9.33 17.73 10.12
C ALA A 183 9.42 18.80 11.21
N LEU A 184 8.95 18.48 12.44
CA LEU A 184 9.04 19.37 13.60
C LEU A 184 10.50 19.70 13.94
N ALA A 185 11.35 18.69 14.12
CA ALA A 185 12.74 18.91 14.47
C ALA A 185 13.48 19.75 13.41
N ALA A 186 13.22 19.51 12.14
CA ALA A 186 13.80 20.32 11.07
C ALA A 186 13.31 21.78 11.12
N ALA A 187 12.04 21.99 11.35
CA ALA A 187 11.43 23.32 11.42
C ALA A 187 11.88 24.11 12.67
N ASP A 188 12.08 23.45 13.81
CA ASP A 188 12.63 24.03 15.04
C ASP A 188 14.07 24.53 14.86
N LYS A 189 14.84 23.95 13.95
CA LYS A 189 16.16 24.45 13.51
C LYS A 189 16.08 25.65 12.56
N GLY A 190 14.87 26.10 12.20
CA GLY A 190 14.64 27.22 11.29
C GLY A 190 14.66 26.84 9.80
N ALA A 191 14.62 25.55 9.46
CA ALA A 191 14.44 25.11 8.09
C ALA A 191 13.00 25.33 7.60
N SER A 192 12.82 25.66 6.33
CA SER A 192 11.52 25.57 5.65
C SER A 192 11.23 24.11 5.29
N VAL A 193 10.09 23.60 5.73
CA VAL A 193 9.73 22.18 5.59
C VAL A 193 8.49 22.01 4.74
N MET A 194 8.51 21.06 3.81
CA MET A 194 7.34 20.57 3.10
C MET A 194 7.08 19.13 3.54
N LEU A 195 5.98 18.88 4.24
CA LEU A 195 5.53 17.54 4.66
C LEU A 195 4.45 17.04 3.71
N VAL A 196 4.70 15.92 3.04
CA VAL A 196 3.80 15.33 2.05
C VAL A 196 3.27 13.99 2.56
N GLU A 197 1.93 13.87 2.65
CA GLU A 197 1.24 12.67 3.09
C GLU A 197 0.20 12.24 2.05
N HIS A 198 0.20 10.95 1.66
CA HIS A 198 -0.73 10.45 0.65
C HIS A 198 -2.15 10.22 1.20
N GLU A 199 -2.28 9.95 2.50
CA GLU A 199 -3.58 9.87 3.15
C GLU A 199 -4.18 11.26 3.38
N TYR A 200 -5.47 11.30 3.73
CA TYR A 200 -6.18 12.55 3.99
C TYR A 200 -5.88 13.16 5.37
N GLN A 201 -5.18 12.44 6.23
CA GLN A 201 -4.82 12.84 7.59
C GLN A 201 -3.39 12.44 7.90
N LEU A 202 -2.73 13.23 8.76
CA LEU A 202 -1.45 12.85 9.35
C LEU A 202 -1.68 11.82 10.46
N GLY A 203 -0.63 11.05 10.80
CA GLY A 203 -0.66 10.07 11.88
C GLY A 203 -0.25 8.66 11.45
N GLY A 204 -0.41 8.32 10.17
CA GLY A 204 -0.05 7.00 9.65
C GLY A 204 -0.78 5.87 10.39
N HIS A 205 -0.07 4.83 10.79
CA HIS A 205 -0.65 3.66 11.46
C HIS A 205 -1.24 3.95 12.85
N LEU A 206 -0.88 5.06 13.49
CA LEU A 206 -1.44 5.44 14.79
C LEU A 206 -2.94 5.76 14.72
N LEU A 207 -3.44 6.16 13.54
CA LEU A 207 -4.84 6.53 13.36
C LEU A 207 -5.81 5.36 13.65
N TRP A 208 -5.39 4.12 13.40
CA TRP A 208 -6.20 2.93 13.70
C TRP A 208 -5.62 2.10 14.85
N GLY A 209 -4.65 2.64 15.59
CA GLY A 209 -4.12 2.09 16.81
C GLY A 209 -5.04 2.21 18.01
N CYS A 210 -4.52 1.94 19.19
CA CYS A 210 -5.24 2.12 20.45
C CYS A 210 -5.45 3.61 20.77
N SER A 211 -6.20 3.92 21.83
CA SER A 211 -6.51 5.32 22.19
C SER A 211 -5.25 6.16 22.49
N SER A 212 -4.22 5.57 23.11
CA SER A 212 -2.93 6.25 23.33
C SER A 212 -2.21 6.59 22.03
N ASP A 213 -2.25 5.69 21.04
CA ASP A 213 -1.66 5.91 19.72
C ASP A 213 -2.32 7.06 18.99
N ARG A 214 -3.66 7.06 18.98
CA ARG A 214 -4.45 8.15 18.39
C ARG A 214 -4.21 9.48 19.08
N MET A 215 -4.06 9.50 20.41
CA MET A 215 -3.71 10.71 21.16
C MET A 215 -2.32 11.21 20.75
N THR A 216 -1.34 10.34 20.62
CA THR A 216 0.01 10.69 20.14
C THR A 216 -0.04 11.26 18.73
N ALA A 217 -0.82 10.66 17.82
CA ALA A 217 -1.01 11.18 16.47
C ALA A 217 -1.60 12.59 16.48
N ALA A 218 -2.65 12.82 17.27
CA ALA A 218 -3.32 14.11 17.38
C ALA A 218 -2.39 15.22 17.94
N LEU A 219 -1.59 14.89 18.94
CA LEU A 219 -0.62 15.85 19.51
C LEU A 219 0.46 16.23 18.49
N LEU A 220 1.01 15.23 17.77
CA LEU A 220 2.01 15.49 16.73
C LEU A 220 1.41 16.29 15.56
N GLU A 221 0.21 15.92 15.11
CA GLU A 221 -0.48 16.63 14.02
C GLU A 221 -0.75 18.10 14.39
N SER A 222 -1.27 18.39 15.61
CA SER A 222 -1.48 19.76 16.08
C SER A 222 -0.17 20.54 16.05
N SER A 223 0.90 19.99 16.62
CA SER A 223 2.22 20.64 16.63
C SER A 223 2.75 20.96 15.24
N VAL A 224 2.57 20.02 14.29
CA VAL A 224 2.99 20.18 12.89
C VAL A 224 2.18 21.28 12.19
N ARG A 225 0.85 21.30 12.38
CA ARG A 225 -0.04 22.28 11.73
C ARG A 225 0.13 23.69 12.27
N ASP A 226 0.46 23.81 13.56
CA ASP A 226 0.67 25.11 14.22
C ASP A 226 2.05 25.70 13.91
N HIS A 227 2.98 24.88 13.35
CA HIS A 227 4.33 25.35 13.10
C HIS A 227 4.46 26.11 11.78
N ARG A 228 4.75 27.42 11.86
CA ARG A 228 4.80 28.36 10.71
C ARG A 228 5.77 27.99 9.57
N ASN A 229 6.82 27.21 9.86
CA ASN A 229 7.82 26.81 8.87
C ASN A 229 7.49 25.49 8.17
N ILE A 230 6.33 24.87 8.48
CA ILE A 230 5.91 23.60 7.90
C ILE A 230 4.70 23.83 6.98
N GLU A 231 4.87 23.51 5.70
CA GLU A 231 3.79 23.37 4.73
C GLU A 231 3.33 21.90 4.71
N VAL A 232 2.06 21.64 5.06
CA VAL A 232 1.48 20.30 5.09
C VAL A 232 0.64 20.06 3.84
N LEU A 233 0.94 19.00 3.10
CA LEU A 233 0.20 18.54 1.94
C LEU A 233 -0.33 17.13 2.22
N VAL A 234 -1.61 17.00 2.55
CA VAL A 234 -2.33 15.71 2.68
C VAL A 234 -2.97 15.33 1.35
N ASN A 235 -3.44 14.08 1.20
CA ASN A 235 -3.95 13.57 -0.08
C ASN A 235 -2.99 13.87 -1.24
N SER A 236 -1.67 13.84 -0.96
CA SER A 236 -0.60 14.27 -1.87
C SER A 236 0.51 13.24 -1.89
N THR A 237 1.06 12.97 -3.07
CA THR A 237 1.99 11.85 -3.25
C THR A 237 3.32 12.32 -3.81
N VAL A 238 4.42 11.94 -3.16
CA VAL A 238 5.76 12.04 -3.75
C VAL A 238 5.90 10.94 -4.80
N THR A 239 5.95 11.32 -6.07
CA THR A 239 5.93 10.39 -7.20
C THR A 239 7.31 10.01 -7.71
N GLY A 240 8.34 10.81 -7.39
CA GLY A 240 9.70 10.51 -7.80
C GLY A 240 10.74 11.47 -7.27
N ARG A 241 11.98 10.97 -7.22
CA ARG A 241 13.19 11.73 -6.92
C ARG A 241 14.13 11.64 -8.12
N TYR A 242 14.71 12.77 -8.53
CA TYR A 242 15.57 12.94 -9.71
C TYR A 242 16.89 13.63 -9.33
N ASP A 243 17.75 13.85 -10.32
CA ASP A 243 19.05 14.48 -10.11
C ASP A 243 18.97 15.81 -9.36
N HIS A 244 20.02 16.11 -8.59
CA HIS A 244 20.12 17.31 -7.77
C HIS A 244 18.95 17.48 -6.78
N ASN A 245 18.42 16.38 -6.32
CA ASN A 245 17.33 16.29 -5.35
C ASN A 245 16.04 17.00 -5.81
N TRP A 246 15.76 16.95 -7.11
CA TRP A 246 14.44 17.28 -7.63
C TRP A 246 13.44 16.20 -7.23
N VAL A 247 12.34 16.63 -6.68
CA VAL A 247 11.25 15.76 -6.20
C VAL A 247 9.96 16.18 -6.86
N SER A 248 9.24 15.24 -7.46
CA SER A 248 7.90 15.49 -7.98
C SER A 248 6.84 15.11 -6.95
N VAL A 249 5.88 16.00 -6.74
CA VAL A 249 4.74 15.79 -5.85
C VAL A 249 3.46 16.05 -6.65
N ILE A 250 2.50 15.12 -6.55
CA ILE A 250 1.13 15.34 -7.01
C ILE A 250 0.31 15.72 -5.79
N ASP A 251 -0.14 16.96 -5.76
CA ASP A 251 -0.96 17.55 -4.72
C ASP A 251 -2.44 17.52 -5.15
N ARG A 252 -3.27 16.86 -4.36
CA ARG A 252 -4.73 16.79 -4.51
C ARG A 252 -5.47 17.45 -3.35
N SER A 253 -4.76 18.20 -2.51
CA SER A 253 -5.35 18.92 -1.37
C SER A 253 -5.85 20.32 -1.74
N HIS A 254 -5.49 20.83 -2.93
CA HIS A 254 -5.84 22.18 -3.33
C HIS A 254 -7.33 22.31 -3.67
N PRO A 255 -8.03 23.33 -3.12
CA PRO A 255 -9.49 23.45 -3.30
C PRO A 255 -9.93 23.82 -4.72
N GLU A 256 -9.07 24.50 -5.49
CA GLU A 256 -9.42 25.03 -6.82
C GLU A 256 -8.96 24.12 -7.98
N PHE A 257 -8.01 23.22 -7.70
CA PHE A 257 -7.44 22.33 -8.75
C PHE A 257 -7.59 20.87 -8.33
N PRO A 258 -8.08 20.00 -9.20
CA PRO A 258 -8.19 18.56 -8.90
C PRO A 258 -6.81 17.94 -8.67
N GLU A 259 -5.80 18.43 -9.39
CA GLU A 259 -4.41 18.02 -9.22
C GLU A 259 -3.45 19.17 -9.53
N ARG A 260 -2.39 19.27 -8.72
CA ARG A 260 -1.28 20.19 -8.90
C ARG A 260 0.03 19.42 -8.93
N LEU A 261 0.82 19.62 -9.97
CA LEU A 261 2.20 19.11 -10.02
C LEU A 261 3.15 20.09 -9.32
N ILE A 262 3.70 19.70 -8.18
CA ILE A 262 4.74 20.47 -7.50
C ILE A 262 6.11 19.90 -7.92
N ARG A 263 6.94 20.75 -8.49
CA ARG A 263 8.36 20.48 -8.78
C ARG A 263 9.18 21.06 -7.65
N ALA A 264 9.45 20.24 -6.64
CA ALA A 264 10.21 20.66 -5.47
C ALA A 264 11.71 20.37 -5.67
N ARG A 265 12.56 21.32 -5.33
CA ARG A 265 14.00 21.10 -5.22
C ARG A 265 14.42 21.26 -3.77
N ALA A 266 14.47 20.15 -3.04
CA ALA A 266 14.76 20.13 -1.63
C ALA A 266 16.26 20.18 -1.34
N GLY A 267 16.65 20.85 -0.26
CA GLY A 267 18.01 20.78 0.27
C GLY A 267 18.32 19.39 0.83
N SER A 268 17.37 18.82 1.56
CA SER A 268 17.38 17.41 2.02
C SER A 268 16.01 16.77 1.80
N LEU A 269 16.01 15.47 1.46
CA LEU A 269 14.81 14.63 1.38
C LEU A 269 14.82 13.63 2.53
N VAL A 270 13.76 13.61 3.34
CA VAL A 270 13.52 12.58 4.36
C VAL A 270 12.44 11.64 3.86
N VAL A 271 12.74 10.35 3.76
CA VAL A 271 11.82 9.31 3.29
C VAL A 271 11.29 8.53 4.48
N ALA A 272 10.01 8.70 4.80
CA ALA A 272 9.31 8.12 5.95
C ALA A 272 8.02 7.39 5.56
N PRO A 273 8.03 6.45 4.59
CA PRO A 273 6.82 5.91 3.97
C PRO A 273 6.10 4.86 4.82
N GLY A 274 6.64 4.50 5.99
CA GLY A 274 6.16 3.38 6.79
C GLY A 274 6.43 2.01 6.14
N LEU A 275 5.58 1.04 6.46
CA LEU A 275 5.63 -0.33 5.95
C LEU A 275 4.28 -0.72 5.36
N LEU A 276 4.29 -1.67 4.44
CA LEU A 276 3.11 -2.32 3.87
C LEU A 276 3.03 -3.76 4.37
N GLU A 277 1.84 -4.24 4.68
CA GLU A 277 1.65 -5.63 5.07
C GLU A 277 1.86 -6.58 3.89
N ARG A 278 2.52 -7.69 4.16
CA ARG A 278 2.81 -8.74 3.18
C ARG A 278 1.73 -9.82 3.21
N PRO A 279 1.09 -10.13 2.06
CA PRO A 279 0.15 -11.24 1.98
C PRO A 279 0.84 -12.59 2.24
N TYR A 280 0.10 -13.55 2.83
CA TYR A 280 0.53 -14.93 2.98
C TYR A 280 0.01 -15.79 1.82
N ILE A 281 0.85 -16.68 1.26
CA ILE A 281 0.53 -17.47 0.09
C ILE A 281 0.00 -18.85 0.51
N PHE A 282 -1.23 -19.17 0.13
CA PHE A 282 -1.89 -20.46 0.34
C PHE A 282 -3.06 -20.65 -0.62
N ALA A 283 -3.61 -21.84 -0.72
CA ALA A 283 -4.73 -22.12 -1.63
C ALA A 283 -5.98 -21.32 -1.25
N GLY A 284 -6.46 -20.49 -2.18
CA GLY A 284 -7.65 -19.64 -1.97
C GLY A 284 -7.38 -18.34 -1.23
N ASN A 285 -6.14 -17.89 -1.10
CA ASN A 285 -5.78 -16.61 -0.46
C ASN A 285 -6.33 -15.37 -1.19
N ASP A 286 -6.91 -15.55 -2.34
CA ASP A 286 -7.54 -14.51 -3.15
C ASP A 286 -9.07 -14.42 -2.99
N LEU A 287 -9.66 -15.26 -2.14
CA LEU A 287 -11.11 -15.24 -1.90
C LEU A 287 -11.52 -13.98 -1.11
N PRO A 288 -12.65 -13.33 -1.47
CA PRO A 288 -13.27 -12.32 -0.62
C PRO A 288 -13.50 -12.83 0.79
N GLY A 289 -13.09 -12.05 1.79
CA GLY A 289 -13.06 -12.44 3.20
C GLY A 289 -11.68 -12.89 3.70
N VAL A 290 -10.68 -12.98 2.81
CA VAL A 290 -9.26 -12.99 3.21
C VAL A 290 -8.78 -11.55 3.26
N MET A 291 -8.32 -11.09 4.41
CA MET A 291 -7.89 -9.70 4.65
C MET A 291 -6.58 -9.65 5.42
N LEU A 292 -5.80 -8.61 5.17
CA LEU A 292 -4.65 -8.28 6.01
C LEU A 292 -5.13 -7.63 7.32
N SER A 293 -4.34 -7.72 8.37
CA SER A 293 -4.69 -7.21 9.69
C SER A 293 -4.96 -5.70 9.70
N GLY A 294 -4.17 -4.92 8.96
CA GLY A 294 -4.40 -3.48 8.80
C GLY A 294 -5.72 -3.15 8.11
N ALA A 295 -6.20 -3.98 7.16
CA ALA A 295 -7.52 -3.80 6.57
C ALA A 295 -8.64 -3.96 7.60
N VAL A 296 -8.55 -4.98 8.43
CA VAL A 296 -9.51 -5.25 9.51
C VAL A 296 -9.53 -4.10 10.51
N ARG A 297 -8.37 -3.66 10.97
CA ARG A 297 -8.22 -2.56 11.92
C ARG A 297 -8.73 -1.23 11.35
N ARG A 298 -8.40 -0.90 10.10
CA ARG A 298 -8.92 0.29 9.40
C ARG A 298 -10.44 0.25 9.29
N LEU A 299 -11.03 -0.87 8.87
CA LEU A 299 -12.48 -1.03 8.76
C LEU A 299 -13.18 -0.80 10.11
N ILE A 300 -12.65 -1.39 11.19
CA ILE A 300 -13.23 -1.28 12.52
C ILE A 300 -13.02 0.12 13.10
N ASN A 301 -11.77 0.60 13.15
CA ASN A 301 -11.38 1.76 13.95
C ASN A 301 -11.56 3.09 13.22
N LEU A 302 -11.38 3.16 11.87
CA LEU A 302 -11.59 4.38 11.12
C LEU A 302 -13.04 4.55 10.64
N TRP A 303 -13.67 3.45 10.22
CA TRP A 303 -14.97 3.52 9.56
C TRP A 303 -16.09 2.80 10.30
N ALA A 304 -15.83 2.25 11.47
CA ALA A 304 -16.81 1.49 12.25
C ALA A 304 -17.54 0.43 11.41
N VAL A 305 -16.79 -0.37 10.65
CA VAL A 305 -17.31 -1.44 9.80
C VAL A 305 -16.86 -2.80 10.31
N LYS A 306 -17.82 -3.68 10.58
CA LYS A 306 -17.58 -5.06 10.97
C LYS A 306 -17.15 -5.89 9.76
N PRO A 307 -15.91 -6.45 9.71
CA PRO A 307 -15.39 -7.11 8.52
C PRO A 307 -15.94 -8.51 8.26
N GLY A 308 -16.48 -9.15 9.28
CA GLY A 308 -17.05 -10.50 9.24
C GLY A 308 -17.74 -10.86 10.54
N LYS A 309 -18.23 -12.10 10.65
CA LYS A 309 -18.91 -12.60 11.85
C LYS A 309 -18.07 -13.62 12.60
N ARG A 310 -17.35 -14.49 11.88
CA ARG A 310 -16.54 -15.59 12.40
C ARG A 310 -15.15 -15.55 11.76
N ALA A 311 -14.14 -15.29 12.56
CA ALA A 311 -12.78 -15.07 12.09
C ALA A 311 -11.83 -16.22 12.45
N VAL A 312 -10.94 -16.54 11.51
CA VAL A 312 -9.66 -17.20 11.78
C VAL A 312 -8.58 -16.14 11.64
N ILE A 313 -7.59 -16.12 12.52
CA ILE A 313 -6.43 -15.24 12.42
C ILE A 313 -5.14 -16.02 12.44
N LEU A 314 -4.20 -15.68 11.54
CA LEU A 314 -2.82 -16.11 11.56
C LEU A 314 -1.93 -14.92 11.90
N SER A 315 -1.33 -14.94 13.09
CA SER A 315 -0.48 -13.87 13.61
C SER A 315 0.99 -14.29 13.64
N ALA A 316 1.88 -13.41 13.21
CA ALA A 316 3.34 -13.55 13.36
C ALA A 316 3.96 -12.33 14.06
N ASN A 317 3.15 -11.34 14.49
CA ASN A 317 3.62 -10.08 15.04
C ASN A 317 2.58 -9.44 15.98
N SER A 318 2.98 -8.38 16.69
CA SER A 318 2.12 -7.65 17.64
C SER A 318 0.87 -7.05 17.01
N GLN A 319 0.91 -6.62 15.75
CA GLN A 319 -0.27 -6.10 15.07
C GLN A 319 -1.37 -7.16 14.93
N GLY A 320 -1.01 -8.44 14.73
CA GLY A 320 -1.96 -9.53 14.75
C GLY A 320 -2.62 -9.68 16.13
N ASP A 321 -1.83 -9.56 17.20
CA ASP A 321 -2.32 -9.65 18.58
C ASP A 321 -3.29 -8.48 18.91
N GLU A 322 -2.98 -7.26 18.46
CA GLU A 322 -3.87 -6.09 18.58
C GLU A 322 -5.15 -6.26 17.74
N THR A 323 -5.06 -6.87 16.56
CA THR A 323 -6.22 -7.15 15.70
C THR A 323 -7.20 -8.13 16.35
N ILE A 324 -6.70 -9.07 17.13
CA ILE A 324 -7.54 -9.97 17.94
C ILE A 324 -8.40 -9.15 18.92
N ALA A 325 -7.82 -8.15 19.58
CA ALA A 325 -8.55 -7.28 20.49
C ALA A 325 -9.63 -6.46 19.75
N ASP A 326 -9.29 -5.85 18.62
CA ASP A 326 -10.22 -5.08 17.79
C ASP A 326 -11.41 -5.94 17.28
N LEU A 327 -11.15 -7.19 16.87
CA LEU A 327 -12.18 -8.12 16.42
C LEU A 327 -13.15 -8.50 17.54
N ARG A 328 -12.63 -8.78 18.75
CA ARG A 328 -13.46 -9.11 19.93
C ARG A 328 -14.34 -7.92 20.32
N ASP A 329 -13.77 -6.72 20.31
CA ASP A 329 -14.49 -5.48 20.63
C ASP A 329 -15.58 -5.16 19.57
N ALA A 330 -15.33 -5.49 18.30
CA ALA A 330 -16.32 -5.40 17.23
C ALA A 330 -17.38 -6.52 17.26
N GLY A 331 -17.32 -7.43 18.25
CA GLY A 331 -18.26 -8.55 18.40
C GLY A 331 -18.10 -9.62 17.30
N VAL A 332 -16.88 -9.82 16.78
CA VAL A 332 -16.55 -10.92 15.87
C VAL A 332 -16.14 -12.15 16.68
N GLU A 333 -16.76 -13.30 16.39
CA GLU A 333 -16.38 -14.58 16.99
C GLU A 333 -15.05 -15.05 16.41
N ILE A 334 -14.01 -15.21 17.22
CA ILE A 334 -12.73 -15.79 16.79
C ILE A 334 -12.78 -17.29 16.99
N VAL A 335 -12.83 -18.05 15.91
CA VAL A 335 -12.98 -19.51 15.90
C VAL A 335 -11.64 -20.25 15.90
N ALA A 336 -10.55 -19.59 15.51
CA ALA A 336 -9.19 -20.09 15.64
C ALA A 336 -8.20 -18.92 15.66
N GLU A 337 -7.26 -18.98 16.59
CA GLU A 337 -6.10 -18.10 16.69
C GLU A 337 -4.86 -18.97 16.42
N LEU A 338 -4.10 -18.61 15.38
CA LEU A 338 -2.90 -19.34 14.97
C LEU A 338 -1.69 -18.43 15.15
N ASP A 339 -0.64 -18.98 15.74
CA ASP A 339 0.63 -18.28 15.96
C ASP A 339 1.70 -18.84 15.00
N ALA A 340 1.98 -18.10 13.94
CA ALA A 340 2.99 -18.50 12.96
C ALA A 340 4.40 -18.60 13.57
N ARG A 341 4.67 -17.89 14.68
CA ARG A 341 5.93 -17.98 15.44
C ARG A 341 6.13 -19.37 16.09
N LYS A 342 5.03 -20.11 16.26
CA LYS A 342 5.01 -21.51 16.76
C LYS A 342 4.93 -22.54 15.66
N GLY A 343 5.03 -22.11 14.38
CA GLY A 343 4.93 -23.01 13.23
C GLY A 343 3.49 -23.35 12.82
N GLU A 344 2.48 -22.68 13.41
CA GLU A 344 1.09 -22.86 12.99
C GLU A 344 0.87 -22.18 11.63
N THR A 345 0.03 -22.77 10.79
CA THR A 345 -0.16 -22.32 9.41
C THR A 345 -1.58 -22.57 8.91
N ILE A 346 -1.88 -22.06 7.71
CA ILE A 346 -3.13 -22.25 6.99
C ILE A 346 -2.85 -22.99 5.69
N ILE A 347 -3.59 -24.07 5.43
CA ILE A 347 -3.48 -24.85 4.20
C ILE A 347 -4.33 -24.24 3.09
N ALA A 348 -5.60 -23.90 3.39
CA ALA A 348 -6.52 -23.40 2.37
C ALA A 348 -7.67 -22.59 2.94
N ALA A 349 -8.13 -21.59 2.17
CA ALA A 349 -9.45 -21.01 2.31
C ALA A 349 -10.38 -21.55 1.22
N GLN A 350 -11.62 -21.83 1.56
CA GLN A 350 -12.61 -22.43 0.67
C GLN A 350 -13.95 -21.69 0.76
N GLY A 351 -14.68 -21.66 -0.36
CA GLY A 351 -16.03 -21.10 -0.39
C GLY A 351 -16.52 -20.80 -1.81
N ARG A 352 -17.83 -20.65 -1.96
CA ARG A 352 -18.44 -20.31 -3.24
C ARG A 352 -18.47 -18.78 -3.44
N GLY A 353 -17.29 -18.23 -3.84
CA GLY A 353 -17.15 -16.81 -4.16
C GLY A 353 -16.81 -15.90 -2.98
N ARG A 354 -16.75 -16.43 -1.76
CA ARG A 354 -16.18 -15.82 -0.54
C ARG A 354 -15.77 -16.93 0.42
N VAL A 355 -14.97 -16.60 1.41
CA VAL A 355 -14.56 -17.55 2.46
C VAL A 355 -15.80 -18.07 3.21
N SER A 356 -15.87 -19.37 3.41
CA SER A 356 -16.86 -20.04 4.26
C SER A 356 -16.22 -21.11 5.15
N LYS A 357 -15.03 -21.58 4.78
CA LYS A 357 -14.25 -22.58 5.53
C LYS A 357 -12.76 -22.28 5.40
N VAL A 358 -12.02 -22.57 6.46
CA VAL A 358 -10.56 -22.47 6.49
C VAL A 358 -10.00 -23.81 6.97
N THR A 359 -9.05 -24.37 6.22
CA THR A 359 -8.30 -25.57 6.61
C THR A 359 -6.98 -25.13 7.24
N LEU A 360 -6.78 -25.50 8.50
CA LEU A 360 -5.62 -25.19 9.32
C LEU A 360 -4.45 -26.14 9.00
N GLY A 361 -3.23 -25.78 9.46
CA GLY A 361 -2.01 -26.57 9.24
C GLY A 361 -2.06 -27.99 9.81
N ASP A 362 -2.83 -28.22 10.85
CA ASP A 362 -3.07 -29.53 11.45
C ASP A 362 -4.12 -30.39 10.70
N GLY A 363 -4.68 -29.90 9.61
CA GLY A 363 -5.69 -30.55 8.79
C GLY A 363 -7.14 -30.33 9.25
N ARG A 364 -7.38 -29.72 10.42
CA ARG A 364 -8.74 -29.37 10.84
C ARG A 364 -9.33 -28.30 9.93
N THR A 365 -10.63 -28.40 9.67
CA THR A 365 -11.39 -27.41 8.91
C THR A 365 -12.40 -26.72 9.81
N VAL A 366 -12.38 -25.40 9.84
CA VAL A 366 -13.29 -24.57 10.64
C VAL A 366 -14.17 -23.71 9.73
N ASN A 367 -15.41 -23.47 10.14
CA ASN A 367 -16.31 -22.57 9.43
C ASN A 367 -16.00 -21.13 9.84
N ALA A 368 -15.63 -20.30 8.88
CA ALA A 368 -15.35 -18.88 9.07
C ALA A 368 -15.71 -18.10 7.81
N ASP A 369 -16.12 -16.85 7.94
CA ASP A 369 -16.39 -15.92 6.83
C ASP A 369 -15.33 -14.82 6.70
N LEU A 370 -14.37 -14.81 7.64
CA LEU A 370 -13.24 -13.90 7.67
C LEU A 370 -11.96 -14.68 7.99
N LEU A 371 -10.90 -14.46 7.22
CA LEU A 371 -9.56 -14.95 7.48
C LEU A 371 -8.60 -13.75 7.51
N VAL A 372 -7.96 -13.55 8.65
CA VAL A 372 -7.07 -12.40 8.89
C VAL A 372 -5.62 -12.86 8.89
N LEU A 373 -4.78 -12.12 8.20
CA LEU A 373 -3.36 -12.39 8.04
C LEU A 373 -2.51 -11.24 8.60
N ALA A 374 -1.58 -11.55 9.49
CA ALA A 374 -0.59 -10.63 10.05
C ALA A 374 0.79 -11.30 10.04
N THR A 375 1.34 -11.53 8.83
CA THR A 375 2.48 -12.45 8.63
C THR A 375 3.79 -11.75 8.27
N GLY A 376 3.81 -10.43 8.17
CA GLY A 376 5.04 -9.67 7.93
C GLY A 376 4.82 -8.40 7.13
N TRP A 377 5.93 -7.77 6.79
CA TRP A 377 5.97 -6.43 6.22
C TRP A 377 6.84 -6.37 4.98
N THR A 378 6.54 -5.40 4.12
CA THR A 378 7.35 -5.01 2.97
C THR A 378 7.71 -3.54 3.08
N ALA A 379 8.99 -3.21 2.83
CA ALA A 379 9.46 -1.83 2.82
C ALA A 379 9.29 -1.21 1.43
N PRO A 380 8.57 -0.07 1.30
CA PRO A 380 8.39 0.61 0.02
C PRO A 380 9.62 1.46 -0.35
N THR A 381 10.69 0.84 -0.83
CA THR A 381 12.01 1.45 -1.07
C THR A 381 12.13 2.27 -2.36
N SER A 382 11.07 2.46 -3.13
CA SER A 382 11.12 3.07 -4.47
C SER A 382 11.85 4.40 -4.52
N LEU A 383 11.58 5.33 -3.59
CA LEU A 383 12.25 6.64 -3.54
C LEU A 383 13.74 6.51 -3.19
N LEU A 384 14.10 5.53 -2.36
CA LEU A 384 15.49 5.24 -1.99
C LEU A 384 16.24 4.62 -3.16
N ASN A 385 15.61 3.70 -3.90
CA ASN A 385 16.18 3.14 -5.13
C ASN A 385 16.43 4.23 -6.19
N MET A 386 15.50 5.20 -6.32
CA MET A 386 15.69 6.37 -7.20
C MET A 386 16.82 7.30 -6.71
N ALA A 387 17.17 7.24 -5.44
CA ALA A 387 18.33 7.93 -4.87
C ALA A 387 19.64 7.16 -5.07
N GLY A 388 19.59 5.96 -5.64
CA GLY A 388 20.77 5.12 -5.92
C GLY A 388 21.03 4.04 -4.89
N ASP A 389 20.18 3.93 -3.84
CA ASP A 389 20.31 2.86 -2.86
C ASP A 389 20.11 1.47 -3.50
N ARG A 390 20.74 0.48 -2.89
CA ARG A 390 20.57 -0.95 -3.20
C ARG A 390 20.20 -1.67 -1.92
N PRO A 391 18.91 -1.66 -1.53
CA PRO A 391 18.47 -2.25 -0.28
C PRO A 391 18.91 -3.70 -0.14
N VAL A 392 19.31 -4.10 1.06
CA VAL A 392 19.76 -5.46 1.37
C VAL A 392 18.67 -6.19 2.15
N TYR A 393 18.44 -7.46 1.79
CA TYR A 393 17.49 -8.32 2.48
C TYR A 393 18.04 -8.77 3.83
N ASP A 394 17.25 -8.62 4.88
CA ASP A 394 17.51 -9.17 6.20
C ASP A 394 16.62 -10.40 6.43
N PRO A 395 17.19 -11.60 6.58
CA PRO A 395 16.39 -12.83 6.71
C PRO A 395 15.65 -12.94 8.05
N ILE A 396 16.10 -12.21 9.10
CA ILE A 396 15.42 -12.22 10.40
C ILE A 396 14.14 -11.38 10.34
N ALA A 397 14.24 -10.19 9.76
CA ALA A 397 13.08 -9.31 9.58
C ALA A 397 12.25 -9.67 8.33
N ALA A 398 12.76 -10.56 7.48
CA ALA A 398 12.16 -10.99 6.21
C ALA A 398 11.76 -9.81 5.30
N ARG A 399 12.62 -8.77 5.24
CA ARG A 399 12.40 -7.58 4.42
C ARG A 399 13.71 -6.86 4.05
N TYR A 400 13.59 -5.93 3.10
CA TYR A 400 14.72 -5.12 2.64
C TYR A 400 14.92 -3.88 3.48
N PHE A 401 16.18 -3.54 3.77
CA PHE A 401 16.60 -2.32 4.46
C PHE A 401 17.51 -1.47 3.58
N PRO A 402 17.43 -0.12 3.69
CA PRO A 402 18.35 0.78 3.01
C PRO A 402 19.78 0.64 3.57
N VAL A 403 20.78 0.78 2.70
CA VAL A 403 22.20 0.58 3.08
C VAL A 403 23.06 1.80 2.77
N SER A 404 22.85 2.44 1.62
CA SER A 404 23.73 3.50 1.13
C SER A 404 22.93 4.62 0.47
N LEU A 405 22.73 5.70 1.22
CA LEU A 405 22.00 6.87 0.75
C LEU A 405 22.95 8.03 0.46
N PRO A 406 22.71 8.85 -0.58
CA PRO A 406 23.46 10.07 -0.78
C PRO A 406 23.22 11.08 0.34
N ASN A 407 24.13 12.00 0.54
CA ASN A 407 24.11 12.93 1.67
C ASN A 407 22.82 13.76 1.78
N GLU A 408 22.13 14.04 0.67
CA GLU A 408 20.91 14.81 0.65
C GLU A 408 19.64 13.98 0.85
N VAL A 409 19.77 12.65 1.05
CA VAL A 409 18.62 11.74 1.29
C VAL A 409 18.81 11.02 2.62
N LEU A 410 17.75 10.99 3.39
CA LEU A 410 17.69 10.34 4.70
C LEU A 410 16.45 9.45 4.76
N ALA A 411 16.47 8.43 5.59
CA ALA A 411 15.32 7.56 5.80
C ALA A 411 14.99 7.48 7.30
N THR A 412 13.71 7.36 7.65
CA THR A 412 13.26 7.22 9.05
C THR A 412 11.98 6.41 9.17
N GLY A 413 11.67 5.97 10.38
CA GLY A 413 10.51 5.15 10.68
C GLY A 413 10.67 3.68 10.31
N GLY A 414 9.58 2.95 10.14
CA GLY A 414 9.57 1.51 9.91
C GLY A 414 10.43 1.00 8.75
N ILE A 415 10.73 1.87 7.77
CA ILE A 415 11.60 1.49 6.64
C ILE A 415 13.06 1.23 7.04
N VAL A 416 13.50 1.77 8.17
CA VAL A 416 14.88 1.61 8.68
C VAL A 416 14.97 0.66 9.87
N GLY A 417 13.88 0.39 10.57
CA GLY A 417 13.86 -0.53 11.71
C GLY A 417 12.48 -0.63 12.36
N ASP A 418 12.34 -1.63 13.24
CA ASP A 418 11.18 -1.78 14.11
C ASP A 418 11.49 -1.12 15.45
N GLY A 419 10.47 -0.55 16.09
CA GLY A 419 10.61 0.06 17.41
C GLY A 419 9.27 0.44 18.00
N SER A 420 9.27 0.82 19.26
CA SER A 420 8.12 1.46 19.89
C SER A 420 7.82 2.80 19.20
N ILE A 421 6.64 3.35 19.46
CA ILE A 421 6.25 4.66 18.91
C ILE A 421 7.24 5.74 19.37
N GLU A 422 7.68 5.68 20.62
CA GLU A 422 8.64 6.62 21.21
C GLU A 422 9.99 6.53 20.50
N GLU A 423 10.49 5.32 20.23
CA GLU A 423 11.74 5.11 19.50
C GLU A 423 11.65 5.60 18.05
N LEU A 424 10.54 5.36 17.37
CA LEU A 424 10.29 5.85 16.01
C LEU A 424 10.23 7.39 15.96
N VAL A 425 9.59 8.02 16.96
CA VAL A 425 9.52 9.48 17.08
C VAL A 425 10.90 10.07 17.34
N GLU A 426 11.68 9.48 18.27
CA GLU A 426 13.02 9.97 18.59
C GLU A 426 13.99 9.82 17.42
N HIS A 427 13.93 8.69 16.71
CA HIS A 427 14.66 8.51 15.47
C HIS A 427 14.24 9.53 14.39
N GLY A 428 12.94 9.83 14.30
CA GLY A 428 12.42 10.88 13.42
C GLY A 428 13.00 12.25 13.74
N LYS A 429 13.03 12.65 15.01
CA LYS A 429 13.66 13.91 15.47
C LYS A 429 15.13 14.00 15.09
N SER A 430 15.89 12.97 15.40
CA SER A 430 17.33 12.91 15.06
C SER A 430 17.56 13.05 13.55
N THR A 431 16.72 12.37 12.74
CA THR A 431 16.76 12.45 11.27
C THR A 431 16.41 13.87 10.77
N GLY A 432 15.41 14.51 11.36
CA GLY A 432 15.00 15.88 11.03
C GLY A 432 16.08 16.91 11.36
N ASP A 433 16.71 16.78 12.51
CA ASP A 433 17.85 17.61 12.93
C ASP A 433 19.01 17.51 11.93
N LEU A 434 19.35 16.29 11.50
CA LEU A 434 20.40 16.05 10.54
C LEU A 434 20.04 16.61 9.16
N ALA A 435 18.80 16.43 8.71
CA ALA A 435 18.29 16.97 7.44
C ALA A 435 18.39 18.50 7.40
N ALA A 436 17.94 19.16 8.48
CA ALA A 436 18.01 20.62 8.59
C ALA A 436 19.45 21.13 8.58
N ASN A 437 20.34 20.52 9.37
CA ASN A 437 21.74 20.90 9.40
C ASN A 437 22.40 20.80 8.03
N ARG A 438 22.13 19.75 7.26
CA ARG A 438 22.64 19.58 5.88
C ARG A 438 22.07 20.64 4.94
N ALA A 439 20.76 20.85 4.94
CA ALA A 439 20.09 21.80 4.06
C ALA A 439 20.51 23.25 4.33
N LEU A 440 20.58 23.67 5.59
CA LEU A 440 20.97 25.02 5.99
C LEU A 440 22.44 25.33 5.68
N ARG A 441 23.36 24.34 5.87
CA ARG A 441 24.76 24.47 5.42
C ARG A 441 24.86 24.68 3.90
N LEU A 442 24.08 23.95 3.10
CA LEU A 442 24.03 24.12 1.65
C LEU A 442 23.51 25.51 1.26
N ARG A 443 22.50 26.00 1.97
CA ARG A 443 21.96 27.37 1.77
C ARG A 443 22.99 28.43 2.11
N HIS A 444 23.74 28.25 3.19
CA HIS A 444 24.82 29.18 3.57
C HIS A 444 25.95 29.16 2.56
N LYS A 445 26.45 27.99 2.13
CA LYS A 445 27.49 27.87 1.09
C LYS A 445 27.07 28.53 -0.23
N ARG A 446 25.81 28.38 -0.67
CA ARG A 446 25.30 29.06 -1.88
C ARG A 446 25.28 30.58 -1.74
N ARG A 447 24.90 31.12 -0.58
CA ARG A 447 24.98 32.56 -0.30
C ARG A 447 26.42 33.06 -0.30
N VAL A 448 27.32 32.34 0.34
CA VAL A 448 28.74 32.67 0.40
C VAL A 448 29.41 32.56 -0.97
N SER A 449 29.11 31.54 -1.78
CA SER A 449 29.68 31.40 -3.13
C SER A 449 29.19 32.46 -4.11
N LEU A 450 28.01 33.01 -3.92
CA LEU A 450 27.53 34.16 -4.67
C LEU A 450 28.24 35.47 -4.30
N ILE A 451 28.74 35.55 -3.05
CA ILE A 451 29.44 36.74 -2.51
C ILE A 451 30.97 36.61 -2.70
N TRP A 452 31.53 35.37 -2.69
CA TRP A 452 32.97 35.10 -2.65
C TRP A 452 33.39 34.10 -3.76
N ALA A 453 33.18 34.42 -5.00
CA ALA A 453 33.58 33.54 -6.11
C ALA A 453 35.10 33.28 -6.24
N ASN A 454 35.94 33.83 -5.37
CA ASN A 454 37.40 33.81 -5.49
C ASN A 454 38.19 33.48 -4.21
N SER A 455 37.63 32.71 -3.25
CA SER A 455 38.41 32.33 -2.08
C SER A 455 38.84 30.84 -2.12
N PRO A 456 40.16 30.54 -2.02
CA PRO A 456 40.69 29.18 -2.22
C PRO A 456 40.60 28.25 -0.99
N ASP A 457 40.18 28.71 0.15
CA ASP A 457 40.16 27.89 1.39
C ASP A 457 38.74 27.47 1.75
N HIS A 458 38.35 26.27 1.31
CA HIS A 458 37.20 25.57 1.87
C HIS A 458 37.69 24.54 2.90
N PRO A 459 37.26 24.62 4.18
CA PRO A 459 37.49 23.52 5.11
C PRO A 459 36.85 22.27 4.54
N ALA A 460 37.54 21.13 4.68
CA ALA A 460 37.00 19.81 4.34
C ALA A 460 35.62 19.63 5.00
N PRO A 461 34.68 18.95 4.36
CA PRO A 461 33.42 18.64 5.00
C PRO A 461 33.73 17.85 6.28
N ASP A 462 33.22 18.32 7.44
CA ASP A 462 33.26 17.58 8.67
C ASP A 462 32.72 16.16 8.39
N GLU A 463 33.40 15.13 8.89
CA GLU A 463 32.89 13.77 8.84
C GLU A 463 31.49 13.75 9.43
N ILE A 464 30.52 13.40 8.58
CA ILE A 464 29.13 13.27 9.01
C ILE A 464 29.09 12.04 9.91
N PRO A 465 28.63 12.15 11.17
CA PRO A 465 28.47 10.98 12.02
C PRO A 465 27.69 9.90 11.28
N ASP A 466 28.17 8.66 11.32
CA ASP A 466 27.48 7.50 10.77
C ASP A 466 26.24 7.20 11.66
N ASN A 467 25.21 8.04 11.50
CA ASN A 467 23.93 7.88 12.20
C ASN A 467 23.06 6.85 11.48
N ARG A 468 23.64 5.72 11.07
CA ARG A 468 22.82 4.58 10.68
C ARG A 468 22.04 4.17 11.92
N PRO A 469 20.68 4.16 11.85
CA PRO A 469 19.91 3.66 12.98
C PRO A 469 20.36 2.23 13.25
N GLN A 470 20.53 1.88 14.52
CA GLN A 470 20.62 0.47 14.89
C GLN A 470 19.31 -0.16 14.40
N LEU A 471 19.44 -1.05 13.43
CA LEU A 471 18.31 -1.81 12.93
C LEU A 471 17.75 -2.61 14.10
N LEU A 472 16.61 -2.16 14.62
CA LEU A 472 15.87 -2.94 15.62
C LEU A 472 15.32 -4.15 14.88
N ARG A 473 15.93 -5.30 15.15
CA ARG A 473 15.55 -6.57 14.54
C ARG A 473 14.45 -7.17 15.36
N SER A 474 13.22 -7.11 14.86
CA SER A 474 12.14 -7.89 15.43
C SER A 474 12.23 -9.32 14.91
N PRO A 475 12.26 -10.35 15.77
CA PRO A 475 12.29 -11.73 15.34
C PRO A 475 10.92 -12.10 14.73
N HIS A 476 10.76 -11.89 13.44
CA HIS A 476 9.64 -12.43 12.68
C HIS A 476 10.06 -13.74 12.04
N PRO A 477 9.26 -14.80 12.15
CA PRO A 477 9.52 -16.00 11.36
C PRO A 477 9.43 -15.63 9.88
N GLU A 478 10.28 -16.24 9.08
CA GLU A 478 10.22 -16.13 7.62
C GLU A 478 8.96 -16.84 7.12
N CYS A 479 7.83 -16.11 7.15
CA CYS A 479 6.51 -16.64 6.91
C CYS A 479 5.95 -16.01 5.64
N TYR A 480 6.13 -16.63 4.48
CA TYR A 480 5.62 -16.13 3.20
C TYR A 480 4.58 -17.05 2.56
N ARG A 481 4.63 -18.36 2.78
CA ARG A 481 3.65 -19.30 2.25
C ARG A 481 3.45 -20.54 3.11
N SER A 482 2.33 -21.23 2.85
CA SER A 482 2.04 -22.57 3.34
C SER A 482 2.61 -23.63 2.38
N THR A 483 2.33 -24.89 2.66
CA THR A 483 2.66 -26.04 1.79
C THR A 483 1.85 -26.06 0.47
N THR A 484 0.83 -25.21 0.34
CA THR A 484 -0.04 -25.16 -0.84
C THR A 484 0.29 -23.96 -1.72
N HIS A 485 -0.12 -24.02 -3.00
CA HIS A 485 0.05 -22.93 -3.94
C HIS A 485 -1.11 -21.94 -3.84
N GLY A 486 -0.78 -20.63 -3.86
CA GLY A 486 -1.74 -19.54 -3.87
C GLY A 486 -1.32 -18.41 -4.79
N MET A 487 -2.10 -17.32 -4.80
CA MET A 487 -1.76 -16.12 -5.54
C MET A 487 -0.61 -15.39 -4.86
N VAL A 488 0.38 -15.01 -5.65
CA VAL A 488 1.49 -14.14 -5.28
C VAL A 488 1.15 -12.71 -5.68
N ASP A 489 0.72 -12.54 -6.92
CA ASP A 489 0.30 -11.25 -7.48
C ASP A 489 -1.19 -11.29 -7.83
N MET A 490 -1.98 -10.53 -7.09
CA MET A 490 -3.44 -10.47 -7.30
C MET A 490 -3.82 -9.53 -8.44
N SER A 491 -2.96 -8.55 -8.78
CA SER A 491 -3.18 -7.66 -9.91
C SER A 491 -3.06 -8.39 -11.24
N GLU A 492 -2.02 -9.25 -11.36
CA GLU A 492 -1.68 -9.97 -12.59
C GLU A 492 -2.18 -11.43 -12.60
N ASP A 493 -2.89 -11.86 -11.56
CA ASP A 493 -3.34 -13.26 -11.39
C ASP A 493 -2.19 -14.28 -11.53
N VAL A 494 -1.02 -13.99 -10.91
CA VAL A 494 0.14 -14.86 -10.91
C VAL A 494 0.23 -15.63 -9.60
N SER A 495 0.29 -16.97 -9.69
CA SER A 495 0.40 -17.87 -8.55
C SER A 495 1.85 -18.31 -8.28
N SER A 496 2.13 -18.83 -7.08
CA SER A 496 3.42 -19.47 -6.77
C SER A 496 3.72 -20.64 -7.71
N LYS A 497 2.69 -21.35 -8.18
CA LYS A 497 2.85 -22.42 -9.20
C LYS A 497 3.34 -21.86 -10.55
N ASP A 498 2.82 -20.71 -10.98
CA ASP A 498 3.27 -20.05 -12.22
C ASP A 498 4.74 -19.65 -12.12
N LEU A 499 5.18 -19.15 -10.95
CA LEU A 499 6.58 -18.76 -10.72
C LEU A 499 7.53 -19.97 -10.73
N MET A 500 7.18 -21.05 -10.04
CA MET A 500 7.96 -22.29 -10.04
C MET A 500 8.05 -22.90 -11.44
N GLN A 501 6.95 -22.85 -12.20
CA GLN A 501 6.97 -23.30 -13.59
C GLN A 501 7.89 -22.43 -14.45
N ALA A 502 7.87 -21.12 -14.28
CA ALA A 502 8.75 -20.19 -15.00
C ALA A 502 10.24 -20.49 -14.71
N ALA A 503 10.60 -20.73 -13.45
CA ALA A 503 11.96 -21.13 -13.06
C ALA A 503 12.38 -22.43 -13.75
N THR A 504 11.52 -23.46 -13.73
CA THR A 504 11.77 -24.75 -14.42
C THR A 504 11.96 -24.59 -15.93
N GLU A 505 11.32 -23.59 -16.55
CA GLU A 505 11.43 -23.28 -17.98
C GLU A 505 12.67 -22.42 -18.32
N GLY A 506 13.52 -22.10 -17.34
CA GLY A 506 14.76 -21.35 -17.50
C GLY A 506 14.62 -19.83 -17.31
N PHE A 507 13.46 -19.34 -16.82
CA PHE A 507 13.28 -17.95 -16.40
C PHE A 507 13.57 -17.83 -14.90
N ASP A 508 14.79 -18.16 -14.53
CA ASP A 508 15.28 -18.47 -13.19
C ASP A 508 15.97 -17.28 -12.48
N SER A 509 15.96 -16.10 -13.07
CA SER A 509 16.31 -14.85 -12.39
C SER A 509 15.07 -13.98 -12.19
N ILE A 510 15.05 -13.17 -11.14
CA ILE A 510 13.87 -12.34 -10.81
C ILE A 510 13.45 -11.42 -11.98
N GLU A 511 14.39 -10.89 -12.76
CA GLU A 511 14.10 -10.05 -13.91
C GLU A 511 13.53 -10.85 -15.10
N LEU A 512 14.03 -12.05 -15.36
CA LEU A 512 13.48 -12.91 -16.40
C LEU A 512 12.10 -13.44 -16.00
N MET A 513 11.95 -13.90 -14.76
CA MET A 513 10.68 -14.35 -14.19
C MET A 513 9.62 -13.26 -14.26
N LYS A 514 9.94 -12.03 -13.86
CA LYS A 514 9.05 -10.87 -13.94
C LYS A 514 8.57 -10.62 -15.38
N ARG A 515 9.47 -10.58 -16.35
CA ARG A 515 9.12 -10.36 -17.76
C ARG A 515 8.28 -11.49 -18.36
N TYR A 516 8.51 -12.71 -17.91
CA TYR A 516 7.79 -13.87 -18.42
C TYR A 516 6.40 -14.05 -17.80
N THR A 517 6.27 -13.81 -16.50
CA THR A 517 5.02 -14.03 -15.75
C THR A 517 4.19 -12.77 -15.55
N THR A 518 4.76 -11.59 -15.77
CA THR A 518 4.21 -10.25 -15.41
C THR A 518 4.11 -9.98 -13.90
N VAL A 519 4.63 -10.86 -13.04
CA VAL A 519 4.64 -10.64 -11.59
C VAL A 519 5.27 -9.28 -11.24
N THR A 520 4.67 -8.54 -10.32
CA THR A 520 5.07 -7.19 -9.87
C THR A 520 4.88 -6.07 -10.92
N MET A 521 4.26 -6.35 -12.06
CA MET A 521 4.02 -5.35 -13.12
C MET A 521 2.63 -4.72 -13.07
N GLY A 522 1.75 -5.23 -12.23
CA GLY A 522 0.38 -4.77 -12.09
C GLY A 522 0.21 -3.45 -11.33
N SER A 523 -1.02 -3.12 -11.01
CA SER A 523 -1.41 -1.84 -10.39
C SER A 523 -0.81 -1.59 -9.00
N ALA A 524 -0.47 -2.64 -8.25
CA ALA A 524 0.22 -2.56 -6.97
C ALA A 524 1.74 -2.28 -7.13
N GLN A 525 2.27 -2.35 -8.36
CA GLN A 525 3.68 -2.03 -8.70
C GLN A 525 4.69 -2.82 -7.86
N GLY A 526 4.39 -4.07 -7.52
CA GLY A 526 5.26 -4.93 -6.73
C GLY A 526 5.33 -4.58 -5.23
N LYS A 527 4.52 -3.65 -4.74
CA LYS A 527 4.60 -3.19 -3.34
C LYS A 527 4.27 -4.30 -2.33
N LEU A 528 3.33 -5.18 -2.67
CA LEU A 528 2.90 -6.28 -1.82
C LEU A 528 3.55 -7.61 -2.23
N GLU A 529 3.96 -7.75 -3.49
CA GLU A 529 4.29 -9.03 -4.13
C GLU A 529 5.79 -9.33 -4.18
N THR A 530 6.65 -8.29 -4.21
CA THR A 530 8.09 -8.44 -4.54
C THR A 530 8.82 -9.42 -3.61
N VAL A 531 8.63 -9.30 -2.30
CA VAL A 531 9.31 -10.18 -1.32
C VAL A 531 8.85 -11.63 -1.50
N ASN A 532 7.54 -11.84 -1.65
CA ASN A 532 6.96 -13.16 -1.85
C ASN A 532 7.40 -13.79 -3.19
N ALA A 533 7.50 -13.00 -4.27
CA ALA A 533 7.97 -13.49 -5.56
C ALA A 533 9.46 -13.91 -5.50
N ALA A 534 10.29 -13.10 -4.82
CA ALA A 534 11.69 -13.42 -4.59
C ALA A 534 11.85 -14.69 -3.73
N ALA A 535 11.05 -14.83 -2.67
CA ALA A 535 11.08 -16.02 -1.80
C ALA A 535 10.69 -17.31 -2.55
N VAL A 536 9.64 -17.26 -3.39
CA VAL A 536 9.26 -18.41 -4.24
C VAL A 536 10.35 -18.78 -5.24
N LEU A 537 11.05 -17.77 -5.79
CA LEU A 537 12.18 -18.03 -6.68
C LEU A 537 13.36 -18.64 -5.92
N ALA A 538 13.71 -18.11 -4.74
CA ALA A 538 14.76 -18.65 -3.89
C ALA A 538 14.50 -20.13 -3.53
N GLU A 539 13.27 -20.44 -3.12
CA GLU A 539 12.85 -21.82 -2.87
C GLU A 539 13.02 -22.74 -4.08
N SER A 540 12.78 -22.25 -5.32
CA SER A 540 12.98 -23.05 -6.53
C SER A 540 14.45 -23.36 -6.83
N HIS A 541 15.37 -22.68 -6.14
CA HIS A 541 16.82 -22.86 -6.22
C HIS A 541 17.41 -23.52 -4.96
N ASP A 542 16.57 -23.94 -4.00
CA ASP A 542 17.00 -24.50 -2.71
C ASP A 542 17.91 -23.54 -1.89
N VAL A 543 17.66 -22.23 -1.95
CA VAL A 543 18.41 -21.16 -1.24
C VAL A 543 17.48 -20.26 -0.44
#